data_2bf87a04ac6dffd679be7623e24e4fb7
#
_entry.id   2bf87a04ac6dffd679be7623e24e4fb7
#
_cell.length_a   1.000
_cell.length_b   1.000
_cell.length_c   1.000
_cell.angle_alpha   90.00
_cell.angle_beta   90.00
_cell.angle_gamma   90.00
#
_symmetry.space_group_name_H-M   'P 1'
#
loop_
_entity.id
_entity.type
_entity.pdbx_description
1 polymer ?
#
loop_
_entity_poly.entity_id
_entity_poly.type
_entity_poly.pdbx_seq_one_letter_code
_entity_poly.pdbx_strand_id
1 'polypeptide(L)'
;YGEIGGIWFDGHWDQQELEGTKLGKSKVNWHYDEIYGMIHELQPQALIGNNHHIGVINGEDFQMFEKDLPGKNTTGFGTPEDQIGSLPLEVCETINGSWGFNLKDRKHKSKKELIQYLIKAAGYDSNLLLNVGPMPNGRIQKEHIKNISLQFFKKLSSPF
;
A
#
# COMPACT_ATOMS: atom_id res chain seq x y z
N TYR A 1 10.34 -4.25 -22.52
CA TYR A 1 9.10 -4.79 -21.99
C TYR A 1 7.87 -3.93 -22.37
N GLY A 2 8.07 -2.79 -23.04
CA GLY A 2 6.99 -1.89 -23.44
C GLY A 2 6.56 -0.92 -22.34
N GLU A 3 5.37 -0.32 -22.49
CA GLU A 3 4.80 0.62 -21.53
C GLU A 3 4.39 -0.07 -20.23
N ILE A 4 4.66 0.60 -19.10
CA ILE A 4 4.24 0.15 -17.76
C ILE A 4 3.29 1.15 -17.13
N GLY A 5 2.39 0.68 -16.26
CA GLY A 5 1.42 1.53 -15.56
C GLY A 5 2.03 2.34 -14.42
N GLY A 6 3.11 1.86 -13.82
CA GLY A 6 3.78 2.55 -12.73
C GLY A 6 4.82 1.68 -12.03
N ILE A 7 5.53 2.28 -11.08
CA ILE A 7 6.50 1.61 -10.22
C ILE A 7 6.14 1.87 -8.76
N TRP A 8 6.06 0.81 -7.99
CA TRP A 8 5.79 0.81 -6.57
C TRP A 8 7.09 0.52 -5.83
N PHE A 9 7.65 1.52 -5.12
CA PHE A 9 8.88 1.42 -4.34
C PHE A 9 8.58 0.99 -2.91
N ASP A 10 9.53 0.28 -2.30
CA ASP A 10 9.45 -0.22 -0.94
C ASP A 10 10.84 -0.35 -0.32
N GLY A 11 10.93 -0.51 1.00
CA GLY A 11 12.19 -0.83 1.67
C GLY A 11 13.09 0.37 2.00
N HIS A 12 12.57 1.61 1.94
CA HIS A 12 13.33 2.82 2.29
C HIS A 12 14.03 2.70 3.64
N TRP A 13 13.41 2.03 4.61
CA TRP A 13 13.90 1.86 5.98
C TRP A 13 15.01 0.81 6.14
N ASP A 14 15.32 0.01 5.12
CA ASP A 14 16.23 -1.14 5.23
C ASP A 14 17.65 -0.75 5.63
N GLN A 15 18.07 0.48 5.37
CA GLN A 15 19.38 1.03 5.71
C GLN A 15 19.30 2.13 6.78
N GLN A 16 18.27 2.14 7.61
CA GLN A 16 18.11 3.12 8.67
C GLN A 16 18.92 2.77 9.91
N GLU A 17 19.52 3.78 10.57
CA GLU A 17 20.05 3.58 11.91
C GLU A 17 18.90 3.44 12.91
N LEU A 18 18.84 2.29 13.55
CA LEU A 18 17.90 1.98 14.62
C LEU A 18 18.34 2.58 15.96
N GLU A 19 18.68 3.85 16.05
CA GLU A 19 18.79 4.53 17.33
C GLU A 19 17.42 4.97 17.83
N GLY A 20 16.75 4.08 18.54
CA GLY A 20 15.62 4.41 19.41
C GLY A 20 14.26 4.64 18.75
N THR A 21 14.13 4.62 17.43
CA THR A 21 12.85 4.72 16.72
C THR A 21 12.76 3.72 15.57
N LYS A 22 11.57 3.16 15.33
CA LYS A 22 11.31 2.27 14.19
C LYS A 22 11.46 2.95 12.83
N LEU A 23 11.59 4.26 12.82
CA LEU A 23 11.72 5.13 11.64
C LEU A 23 12.92 6.06 11.84
N GLY A 24 14.11 5.48 11.91
CA GLY A 24 15.36 6.25 11.93
C GLY A 24 15.55 6.99 10.59
N LYS A 25 16.36 8.05 10.56
CA LYS A 25 16.77 8.66 9.29
C LYS A 25 17.63 7.67 8.52
N SER A 26 17.31 7.42 7.26
CA SER A 26 18.17 6.62 6.39
C SER A 26 19.53 7.28 6.27
N LYS A 27 20.61 6.50 6.45
CA LYS A 27 21.97 6.93 6.14
C LYS A 27 22.29 6.90 4.66
N VAL A 28 21.48 6.18 3.89
CA VAL A 28 21.67 6.01 2.45
C VAL A 28 20.93 7.11 1.72
N ASN A 29 21.65 7.83 0.86
CA ASN A 29 21.02 8.65 -0.15
C ASN A 29 20.55 7.73 -1.29
N TRP A 30 19.25 7.52 -1.41
CA TRP A 30 18.66 6.68 -2.43
C TRP A 30 18.55 7.37 -3.79
N HIS A 31 18.89 8.66 -3.90
CA HIS A 31 18.79 9.44 -5.13
C HIS A 31 17.41 9.37 -5.80
N TYR A 32 16.36 9.45 -5.00
CA TYR A 32 14.99 9.32 -5.52
C TYR A 32 14.64 10.35 -6.59
N ASP A 33 15.11 11.58 -6.44
CA ASP A 33 14.94 12.65 -7.41
C ASP A 33 15.49 12.28 -8.81
N GLU A 34 16.68 11.68 -8.86
CA GLU A 34 17.30 11.20 -10.10
C GLU A 34 16.53 9.98 -10.66
N ILE A 35 16.17 9.02 -9.78
CA ILE A 35 15.45 7.81 -10.16
C ILE A 35 14.05 8.13 -10.71
N TYR A 36 13.28 8.98 -10.00
CA TYR A 36 11.94 9.37 -10.42
C TYR A 36 11.98 10.20 -11.71
N GLY A 37 12.94 11.14 -11.82
CA GLY A 37 13.16 11.90 -13.04
C GLY A 37 13.46 11.02 -14.25
N MET A 38 14.33 10.02 -14.10
CA MET A 38 14.63 9.04 -15.15
C MET A 38 13.41 8.20 -15.54
N ILE A 39 12.59 7.78 -14.56
CA ILE A 39 11.38 7.01 -14.86
C ILE A 39 10.40 7.85 -15.67
N HIS A 40 10.12 9.09 -15.28
CA HIS A 40 9.21 9.98 -16.00
C HIS A 40 9.75 10.37 -17.38
N GLU A 41 11.07 10.45 -17.56
CA GLU A 41 11.69 10.67 -18.87
C GLU A 41 11.47 9.47 -19.81
N LEU A 42 11.68 8.24 -19.29
CA LEU A 42 11.61 7.02 -20.10
C LEU A 42 10.19 6.48 -20.26
N GLN A 43 9.33 6.73 -19.29
CA GLN A 43 7.95 6.24 -19.20
C GLN A 43 7.02 7.35 -18.64
N PRO A 44 6.71 8.41 -19.43
CA PRO A 44 5.99 9.59 -18.91
C PRO A 44 4.60 9.28 -18.34
N GLN A 45 4.00 8.16 -18.74
CA GLN A 45 2.68 7.71 -18.27
C GLN A 45 2.77 6.87 -16.97
N ALA A 46 3.97 6.43 -16.57
CA ALA A 46 4.14 5.55 -15.40
C ALA A 46 3.97 6.35 -14.10
N LEU A 47 3.09 5.87 -13.22
CA LEU A 47 2.89 6.45 -11.90
C LEU A 47 3.94 5.95 -10.91
N ILE A 48 4.42 6.84 -10.06
CA ILE A 48 5.40 6.54 -9.03
C ILE A 48 4.77 6.67 -7.64
N GLY A 49 4.81 5.60 -6.86
CA GLY A 49 4.50 5.61 -5.44
C GLY A 49 5.60 4.92 -4.64
N ASN A 50 5.85 5.38 -3.42
CA ASN A 50 6.89 4.82 -2.56
C ASN A 50 6.37 4.64 -1.12
N ASN A 51 6.45 3.41 -0.63
CA ASN A 51 6.04 3.04 0.73
C ASN A 51 7.18 3.35 1.73
N HIS A 52 7.59 4.61 1.85
CA HIS A 52 8.70 5.06 2.67
C HIS A 52 8.30 5.58 4.06
N HIS A 53 7.01 5.71 4.35
CA HIS A 53 6.45 6.16 5.65
C HIS A 53 6.87 7.57 6.10
N ILE A 54 7.23 8.44 5.16
CA ILE A 54 7.54 9.85 5.38
C ILE A 54 6.68 10.74 4.49
N GLY A 55 6.86 12.05 4.57
CA GLY A 55 6.17 13.00 3.68
C GLY A 55 6.54 12.80 2.20
N VAL A 56 5.75 13.39 1.32
CA VAL A 56 5.92 13.27 -0.14
C VAL A 56 7.33 13.67 -0.58
N ILE A 57 7.93 12.85 -1.41
CA ILE A 57 9.18 13.14 -2.12
C ILE A 57 8.84 13.69 -3.52
N ASN A 58 9.59 14.68 -3.97
CA ASN A 58 9.36 15.27 -5.29
C ASN A 58 9.49 14.23 -6.40
N GLY A 59 8.52 14.19 -7.31
CA GLY A 59 8.44 13.22 -8.41
C GLY A 59 7.56 12.00 -8.11
N GLU A 60 6.95 11.91 -6.93
CA GLU A 60 5.88 10.95 -6.66
C GLU A 60 4.56 11.42 -7.24
N ASP A 61 3.75 10.47 -7.73
CA ASP A 61 2.43 10.73 -8.31
C ASP A 61 1.30 10.40 -7.32
N PHE A 62 1.56 9.59 -6.31
CA PHE A 62 0.63 9.29 -5.21
C PHE A 62 1.39 8.95 -3.92
N GLN A 63 0.76 9.25 -2.79
CA GLN A 63 1.32 8.98 -1.46
C GLN A 63 0.75 7.68 -0.88
N MET A 64 1.60 6.87 -0.28
CA MET A 64 1.27 5.53 0.19
C MET A 64 1.22 5.43 1.70
N PHE A 65 0.30 4.59 2.19
CA PHE A 65 0.10 4.29 3.61
C PHE A 65 0.00 2.78 3.79
N GLU A 66 0.78 2.20 4.72
CA GLU A 66 0.77 0.77 4.98
C GLU A 66 -0.09 0.44 6.19
N LYS A 67 -1.14 -0.39 6.01
CA LYS A 67 -2.06 -0.89 7.05
C LYS A 67 -2.82 0.18 7.83
N ASP A 68 -2.29 1.37 7.97
CA ASP A 68 -2.95 2.50 8.60
C ASP A 68 -3.60 3.41 7.56
N LEU A 69 -4.74 3.99 7.91
CA LEU A 69 -5.38 5.02 7.11
C LEU A 69 -4.56 6.32 7.19
N PRO A 70 -4.66 7.23 6.19
CA PRO A 70 -3.95 8.50 6.21
C PRO A 70 -4.09 9.24 7.54
N GLY A 71 -2.98 9.70 8.12
CA GLY A 71 -2.95 10.37 9.42
C GLY A 71 -3.19 9.47 10.64
N LYS A 72 -3.29 8.15 10.48
CA LYS A 72 -3.35 7.19 11.59
C LYS A 72 -2.01 6.48 11.73
N ASN A 73 -1.70 6.11 12.98
CA ASN A 73 -0.49 5.35 13.31
C ASN A 73 -0.81 4.33 14.40
N THR A 74 -1.64 3.34 14.06
CA THR A 74 -2.05 2.26 14.98
C THR A 74 -1.13 1.06 14.88
N THR A 75 -0.45 0.89 13.76
CA THR A 75 0.48 -0.22 13.49
C THR A 75 1.94 0.14 13.72
N GLY A 76 2.27 1.40 13.84
CA GLY A 76 3.63 1.93 13.98
C GLY A 76 4.33 2.21 12.64
N PHE A 77 3.61 2.10 11.51
CA PHE A 77 4.06 2.40 10.15
C PHE A 77 3.34 3.63 9.55
N GLY A 78 2.54 4.33 10.34
CA GLY A 78 1.76 5.46 9.85
C GLY A 78 2.60 6.70 9.62
N THR A 79 2.30 7.41 8.54
CA THR A 79 2.81 8.76 8.28
C THR A 79 2.04 9.76 9.14
N PRO A 80 2.71 10.67 9.86
CA PRO A 80 2.04 11.73 10.62
C PRO A 80 1.08 12.56 9.76
N GLU A 81 0.02 13.07 10.37
CA GLU A 81 -1.03 13.81 9.65
C GLU A 81 -0.49 15.09 8.96
N ASP A 82 0.47 15.77 9.58
CA ASP A 82 1.14 16.94 9.04
C ASP A 82 2.08 16.65 7.85
N GLN A 83 2.32 15.37 7.55
CA GLN A 83 3.11 14.92 6.41
C GLN A 83 2.24 14.40 5.25
N ILE A 84 0.92 14.47 5.37
CA ILE A 84 0.01 14.15 4.26
C ILE A 84 0.05 15.31 3.28
N GLY A 85 0.48 15.02 2.04
CA GLY A 85 0.56 15.98 0.95
C GLY A 85 -0.76 16.16 0.19
N SER A 86 -0.67 16.79 -0.97
CA SER A 86 -1.82 17.03 -1.86
C SER A 86 -1.95 16.00 -2.99
N LEU A 87 -1.08 14.99 -3.03
CA LEU A 87 -1.15 13.92 -4.01
C LEU A 87 -2.33 12.98 -3.76
N PRO A 88 -2.82 12.25 -4.77
CA PRO A 88 -3.71 11.12 -4.56
C PRO A 88 -3.16 10.17 -3.49
N LEU A 89 -4.06 9.57 -2.70
CA LEU A 89 -3.67 8.71 -1.58
C LEU A 89 -3.97 7.24 -1.90
N GLU A 90 -3.09 6.34 -1.49
CA GLU A 90 -3.29 4.90 -1.54
C GLU A 90 -2.97 4.25 -0.20
N VAL A 91 -3.89 3.42 0.30
CA VAL A 91 -3.65 2.54 1.44
C VAL A 91 -3.42 1.13 0.95
N CYS A 92 -2.31 0.50 1.32
CA CYS A 92 -2.12 -0.93 1.11
C CYS A 92 -2.42 -1.73 2.39
N GLU A 93 -3.19 -2.80 2.23
CA GLU A 93 -3.57 -3.71 3.32
C GLU A 93 -3.55 -5.15 2.83
N THR A 94 -3.37 -6.12 3.71
CA THR A 94 -3.44 -7.54 3.38
C THR A 94 -4.68 -8.20 3.97
N ILE A 95 -5.22 -9.21 3.28
CA ILE A 95 -6.43 -9.92 3.70
C ILE A 95 -6.24 -10.73 5.00
N ASN A 96 -5.01 -11.04 5.36
CA ASN A 96 -4.62 -11.71 6.60
C ASN A 96 -3.51 -10.92 7.32
N GLY A 97 -2.71 -11.53 8.18
CA GLY A 97 -1.62 -10.86 8.89
C GLY A 97 -0.31 -10.76 8.10
N SER A 98 -0.15 -11.64 7.10
CA SER A 98 1.09 -11.79 6.33
C SER A 98 0.93 -11.25 4.91
N TRP A 99 1.94 -10.54 4.39
CA TRP A 99 1.95 -10.08 3.00
C TRP A 99 2.08 -11.24 2.00
N GLY A 100 2.96 -12.19 2.29
CA GLY A 100 3.11 -13.42 1.51
C GLY A 100 2.28 -14.58 2.06
N PHE A 101 2.29 -15.71 1.35
CA PHE A 101 1.68 -16.95 1.81
C PHE A 101 2.34 -17.45 3.10
N ASN A 102 1.55 -17.71 4.13
CA ASN A 102 2.01 -18.22 5.42
C ASN A 102 1.03 -19.26 5.95
N LEU A 103 1.47 -20.52 6.04
CA LEU A 103 0.67 -21.64 6.52
C LEU A 103 0.17 -21.47 7.98
N LYS A 104 0.90 -20.71 8.79
CA LYS A 104 0.56 -20.47 10.20
C LYS A 104 -0.44 -19.34 10.39
N ASP A 105 -0.54 -18.43 9.38
CA ASP A 105 -1.46 -17.31 9.42
C ASP A 105 -2.84 -17.73 8.89
N ARG A 106 -3.74 -17.98 9.82
CA ARG A 106 -5.12 -18.42 9.55
C ARG A 106 -6.18 -17.38 9.91
N LYS A 107 -5.75 -16.18 10.31
CA LYS A 107 -6.66 -15.08 10.63
C LYS A 107 -6.94 -14.25 9.39
N HIS A 108 -7.94 -14.64 8.62
CA HIS A 108 -8.36 -13.91 7.43
C HIS A 108 -9.43 -12.88 7.79
N LYS A 109 -9.28 -11.65 7.29
CA LYS A 109 -10.33 -10.63 7.41
C LYS A 109 -11.61 -11.12 6.77
N SER A 110 -12.72 -11.01 7.46
CA SER A 110 -14.04 -11.34 6.95
C SER A 110 -14.46 -10.35 5.85
N LYS A 111 -15.43 -10.74 5.04
CA LYS A 111 -16.04 -9.85 4.04
C LYS A 111 -16.52 -8.53 4.66
N LYS A 112 -17.11 -8.58 5.86
CA LYS A 112 -17.58 -7.38 6.57
C LYS A 112 -16.42 -6.43 6.90
N GLU A 113 -15.32 -6.96 7.42
CA GLU A 113 -14.12 -6.17 7.76
C GLU A 113 -13.50 -5.55 6.51
N LEU A 114 -13.40 -6.30 5.40
CA LEU A 114 -12.87 -5.79 4.13
C LEU A 114 -13.76 -4.67 3.55
N ILE A 115 -15.09 -4.82 3.60
CA ILE A 115 -16.01 -3.77 3.16
C ILE A 115 -15.88 -2.52 4.05
N GLN A 116 -15.82 -2.71 5.36
CA GLN A 116 -15.64 -1.60 6.30
C GLN A 116 -14.31 -0.87 6.07
N TYR A 117 -13.24 -1.62 5.76
CA TYR A 117 -11.94 -1.03 5.48
C TYR A 117 -11.96 -0.22 4.18
N LEU A 118 -12.58 -0.77 3.12
CA LEU A 118 -12.76 -0.06 1.84
C LEU A 118 -13.55 1.26 2.02
N ILE A 119 -14.67 1.20 2.77
CA ILE A 119 -15.48 2.40 3.05
C ILE A 119 -14.66 3.43 3.83
N LYS A 120 -13.86 3.00 4.80
CA LYS A 120 -12.99 3.89 5.57
C LYS A 120 -11.91 4.51 4.67
N ALA A 121 -11.23 3.73 3.85
CA ALA A 121 -10.23 4.24 2.90
C ALA A 121 -10.85 5.30 1.97
N ALA A 122 -12.02 5.00 1.39
CA ALA A 122 -12.77 5.97 0.57
C ALA A 122 -13.17 7.23 1.36
N GLY A 123 -13.49 7.10 2.64
CA GLY A 123 -13.78 8.25 3.53
C GLY A 123 -12.57 9.15 3.82
N TYR A 124 -11.36 8.66 3.55
CA TYR A 124 -10.11 9.44 3.58
C TYR A 124 -9.64 9.85 2.17
N ASP A 125 -10.52 9.73 1.17
CA ASP A 125 -10.20 9.98 -0.25
C ASP A 125 -8.99 9.17 -0.73
N SER A 126 -8.89 7.91 -0.25
CA SER A 126 -7.77 7.02 -0.50
C SER A 126 -8.20 5.79 -1.29
N ASN A 127 -7.41 5.42 -2.30
CA ASN A 127 -7.52 4.11 -2.94
C ASN A 127 -7.14 2.99 -1.97
N LEU A 128 -7.74 1.82 -2.13
CA LEU A 128 -7.38 0.62 -1.37
C LEU A 128 -6.71 -0.42 -2.26
N LEU A 129 -5.44 -0.66 -2.04
CA LEU A 129 -4.69 -1.79 -2.59
C LEU A 129 -4.79 -2.98 -1.62
N LEU A 130 -5.64 -3.97 -1.92
CA LEU A 130 -5.81 -5.15 -1.09
C LEU A 130 -4.92 -6.30 -1.57
N ASN A 131 -3.93 -6.64 -0.78
CA ASN A 131 -3.00 -7.74 -1.06
C ASN A 131 -3.58 -9.11 -0.72
N VAL A 132 -3.25 -10.08 -1.56
CA VAL A 132 -3.42 -11.52 -1.31
C VAL A 132 -2.10 -12.24 -1.55
N GLY A 133 -1.68 -13.11 -0.63
CA GLY A 133 -0.47 -13.93 -0.77
C GLY A 133 -0.75 -15.22 -1.53
N PRO A 134 -0.30 -15.37 -2.81
CA PRO A 134 -0.48 -16.61 -3.56
C PRO A 134 0.27 -17.77 -2.92
N MET A 135 -0.33 -18.96 -2.99
CA MET A 135 0.32 -20.21 -2.56
C MET A 135 1.51 -20.55 -3.50
N PRO A 136 2.46 -21.43 -3.07
CA PRO A 136 3.60 -21.80 -3.90
C PRO A 136 3.28 -22.37 -5.29
N ASN A 137 2.07 -22.86 -5.48
CA ASN A 137 1.56 -23.35 -6.77
C ASN A 137 0.86 -22.27 -7.61
N GLY A 138 0.97 -20.99 -7.21
CA GLY A 138 0.38 -19.83 -7.89
C GLY A 138 -1.13 -19.63 -7.64
N ARG A 139 -1.78 -20.50 -6.88
CA ARG A 139 -3.22 -20.38 -6.58
C ARG A 139 -3.47 -19.48 -5.39
N ILE A 140 -4.60 -18.78 -5.42
CA ILE A 140 -5.10 -18.02 -4.27
C ILE A 140 -5.80 -18.96 -3.29
N GLN A 141 -5.62 -18.73 -1.99
CA GLN A 141 -6.28 -19.50 -0.93
C GLN A 141 -7.80 -19.40 -1.05
N LYS A 142 -8.50 -20.49 -0.77
CA LYS A 142 -9.97 -20.57 -0.88
C LYS A 142 -10.68 -19.56 0.03
N GLU A 143 -10.11 -19.30 1.20
CA GLU A 143 -10.59 -18.31 2.16
C GLU A 143 -10.54 -16.89 1.57
N HIS A 144 -9.47 -16.54 0.89
CA HIS A 144 -9.32 -15.25 0.19
C HIS A 144 -10.36 -15.13 -0.93
N ILE A 145 -10.47 -16.14 -1.80
CA ILE A 145 -11.45 -16.16 -2.89
C ILE A 145 -12.87 -15.98 -2.35
N LYS A 146 -13.23 -16.69 -1.26
CA LYS A 146 -14.55 -16.58 -0.62
C LYS A 146 -14.84 -15.16 -0.12
N ASN A 147 -13.83 -14.48 0.43
CA ASN A 147 -14.02 -13.17 1.05
C ASN A 147 -14.00 -12.01 0.05
N ILE A 148 -13.32 -12.16 -1.11
CA ILE A 148 -13.21 -11.14 -2.17
C ILE A 148 -14.02 -11.48 -3.45
N SER A 149 -14.79 -12.58 -3.47
CA SER A 149 -15.54 -13.01 -4.66
C SER A 149 -16.57 -11.96 -5.14
N LEU A 150 -16.98 -12.05 -6.41
CA LEU A 150 -17.91 -11.13 -7.12
C LEU A 150 -19.18 -10.70 -6.36
N GLN A 151 -19.60 -11.45 -5.35
CA GLN A 151 -20.68 -11.01 -4.44
C GLN A 151 -20.26 -9.78 -3.59
N PHE A 152 -18.96 -9.50 -3.42
CA PHE A 152 -18.45 -8.30 -2.81
C PHE A 152 -18.82 -7.07 -3.66
N PHE A 153 -18.54 -7.11 -4.95
CA PHE A 153 -18.82 -6.02 -5.89
C PHE A 153 -20.31 -5.85 -6.19
N LYS A 154 -21.10 -6.94 -6.28
CA LYS A 154 -22.55 -6.87 -6.49
C LYS A 154 -23.32 -6.15 -5.39
N LYS A 155 -22.81 -6.19 -4.14
CA LYS A 155 -23.42 -5.45 -3.02
C LYS A 155 -23.10 -3.95 -3.02
N LEU A 156 -21.99 -3.55 -3.64
CA LEU A 156 -21.61 -2.13 -3.78
C LEU A 156 -22.30 -1.47 -4.99
N SER A 157 -22.75 -2.26 -5.98
CA SER A 157 -23.39 -1.77 -7.19
C SER A 157 -24.94 -1.85 -7.17
N SER A 158 -25.55 -2.38 -6.11
CA SER A 158 -27.01 -2.30 -5.93
C SER A 158 -27.38 -0.92 -5.40
N PRO A 159 -28.25 -0.16 -6.06
CA PRO A 159 -28.77 1.08 -5.49
C PRO A 159 -29.48 0.78 -4.17
N PHE A 160 -29.32 1.67 -3.18
CA PHE A 160 -30.04 1.66 -1.91
C PHE A 160 -31.54 1.79 -2.11
#